data_670995399f10a75766740aa56aa5f87e
#
_entry.id   670995399f10a75766740aa56aa5f87e
#
_cell.length_a   1.000
_cell.length_b   1.000
_cell.length_c   1.000
_cell.angle_alpha   90.00
_cell.angle_beta   90.00
_cell.angle_gamma   90.00
#
_symmetry.space_group_name_H-M   'P 1'
#
loop_
_entity.id
_entity.type
_entity.pdbx_description
1 polymer ?
#
loop_
_entity_poly.entity_id
_entity_poly.type
_entity_poly.pdbx_seq_one_letter_code
_entity_poly.pdbx_strand_id
1 'polypeptide(L)'
;MLEFVEKLTLYPWLLVRKDVTALQDAGFPDPTILHIVLGCAHFNYLNRMADGIGIRFEYQTEIPEVAQRRSDSGSPGPASLDPTVRESESSGLAWIGFQESNNVVAETDGPLNLYCVMSANPAARDLAREWRSYQLKGTTQLEGRLRAQLGLYISGLNHCEYSAYWLNKILKGLSESDSLCERLASGEPPPGLRSREQSLFTHARRLTYEPASTKEEHIQQLRRSGFNDQGILQLTMLCSYFSFENRVALALGVPIERET
;
A
#
# COMPACT_ATOMS: atom_id res chain seq x y z
N MET A 1 -17.19 -4.58 -12.45
CA MET A 1 -16.76 -3.63 -11.40
C MET A 1 -16.61 -4.31 -10.03
N LEU A 2 -17.61 -5.00 -9.47
CA LEU A 2 -17.48 -5.60 -8.13
C LEU A 2 -16.35 -6.62 -8.02
N GLU A 3 -16.19 -7.51 -9.00
CA GLU A 3 -15.07 -8.48 -9.06
C GLU A 3 -13.71 -7.78 -9.07
N PHE A 4 -13.58 -6.66 -9.79
CA PHE A 4 -12.35 -5.85 -9.80
C PHE A 4 -12.06 -5.27 -8.41
N VAL A 5 -13.07 -4.70 -7.74
CA VAL A 5 -12.94 -4.12 -6.40
C VAL A 5 -12.61 -5.19 -5.36
N GLU A 6 -13.21 -6.37 -5.45
CA GLU A 6 -12.91 -7.52 -4.60
C GLU A 6 -11.45 -7.95 -4.79
N LYS A 7 -11.01 -8.13 -6.03
CA LYS A 7 -9.63 -8.49 -6.36
C LYS A 7 -8.63 -7.43 -5.89
N LEU A 8 -8.93 -6.13 -6.11
CA LEU A 8 -8.11 -5.02 -5.64
C LEU A 8 -8.01 -4.96 -4.10
N THR A 9 -9.08 -5.35 -3.41
CA THR A 9 -9.11 -5.37 -1.93
C THR A 9 -8.30 -6.53 -1.37
N LEU A 10 -8.53 -7.74 -1.88
CA LEU A 10 -8.01 -8.98 -1.31
C LEU A 10 -6.64 -9.38 -1.89
N TYR A 11 -6.46 -9.18 -3.19
CA TYR A 11 -5.30 -9.67 -3.96
C TYR A 11 -4.80 -8.62 -4.96
N PRO A 12 -4.40 -7.42 -4.53
CA PRO A 12 -4.04 -6.33 -5.46
C PRO A 12 -2.92 -6.72 -6.42
N TRP A 13 -2.02 -7.61 -6.00
CA TRP A 13 -0.93 -8.13 -6.83
C TRP A 13 -1.35 -9.08 -7.93
N LEU A 14 -2.57 -9.61 -7.90
CA LEU A 14 -3.13 -10.46 -8.95
C LEU A 14 -3.81 -9.67 -10.08
N LEU A 15 -3.92 -8.34 -9.93
CA LEU A 15 -4.48 -7.51 -10.98
C LEU A 15 -3.56 -7.49 -12.20
N VAL A 16 -4.19 -7.60 -13.37
CA VAL A 16 -3.55 -7.61 -14.68
C VAL A 16 -4.28 -6.63 -15.62
N ARG A 17 -3.65 -6.24 -16.74
CA ARG A 17 -4.25 -5.34 -17.72
C ARG A 17 -5.67 -5.75 -18.13
N LYS A 18 -5.92 -7.05 -18.29
CA LYS A 18 -7.24 -7.58 -18.65
C LYS A 18 -8.36 -7.18 -17.68
N ASP A 19 -8.04 -7.00 -16.40
CA ASP A 19 -9.04 -6.57 -15.39
C ASP A 19 -9.48 -5.13 -15.67
N VAL A 20 -8.56 -4.26 -16.07
CA VAL A 20 -8.86 -2.87 -16.46
C VAL A 20 -9.58 -2.84 -17.81
N THR A 21 -9.12 -3.61 -18.79
CA THR A 21 -9.79 -3.72 -20.10
C THR A 21 -11.24 -4.16 -19.95
N ALA A 22 -11.53 -5.11 -19.04
CA ALA A 22 -12.91 -5.53 -18.78
C ALA A 22 -13.80 -4.42 -18.21
N LEU A 23 -13.22 -3.46 -17.47
CA LEU A 23 -13.95 -2.24 -17.06
C LEU A 23 -14.19 -1.30 -18.23
N GLN A 24 -13.20 -1.11 -19.10
CA GLN A 24 -13.31 -0.28 -20.31
C GLN A 24 -14.36 -0.85 -21.26
N ASP A 25 -14.36 -2.16 -21.50
CA ASP A 25 -15.35 -2.87 -22.32
C ASP A 25 -16.77 -2.78 -21.73
N ALA A 26 -16.89 -2.69 -20.40
CA ALA A 26 -18.16 -2.45 -19.70
C ALA A 26 -18.59 -0.97 -19.72
N GLY A 27 -17.86 -0.10 -20.43
CA GLY A 27 -18.22 1.30 -20.65
C GLY A 27 -17.70 2.28 -19.59
N PHE A 28 -16.79 1.88 -18.72
CA PHE A 28 -16.16 2.79 -17.76
C PHE A 28 -14.96 3.51 -18.43
N PRO A 29 -15.00 4.85 -18.61
CA PRO A 29 -13.86 5.59 -19.11
C PRO A 29 -12.74 5.67 -18.07
N ASP A 30 -11.50 5.88 -18.54
CA ASP A 30 -10.29 5.92 -17.70
C ASP A 30 -10.39 6.82 -16.46
N PRO A 31 -10.97 8.04 -16.52
CA PRO A 31 -11.15 8.85 -15.32
C PRO A 31 -12.07 8.19 -14.29
N THR A 32 -13.10 7.45 -14.73
CA THR A 32 -14.00 6.72 -13.84
C THR A 32 -13.28 5.50 -13.24
N ILE A 33 -12.46 4.80 -14.01
CA ILE A 33 -11.62 3.70 -13.51
C ILE A 33 -10.66 4.20 -12.45
N LEU A 34 -10.00 5.35 -12.68
CA LEU A 34 -9.17 5.99 -11.67
C LEU A 34 -9.96 6.26 -10.37
N HIS A 35 -11.19 6.79 -10.45
CA HIS A 35 -12.01 7.05 -9.26
C HIS A 35 -12.41 5.76 -8.54
N ILE A 36 -12.72 4.68 -9.27
CA ILE A 36 -13.00 3.36 -8.68
C ILE A 36 -11.78 2.86 -7.89
N VAL A 37 -10.59 2.96 -8.48
CA VAL A 37 -9.34 2.54 -7.85
C VAL A 37 -9.04 3.39 -6.61
N LEU A 38 -9.11 4.71 -6.73
CA LEU A 38 -8.86 5.63 -5.61
C LEU A 38 -9.86 5.42 -4.47
N GLY A 39 -11.15 5.27 -4.79
CA GLY A 39 -12.19 5.00 -3.80
C GLY A 39 -11.94 3.69 -3.06
N CYS A 40 -11.70 2.61 -3.80
CA CYS A 40 -11.42 1.30 -3.21
C CYS A 40 -10.15 1.34 -2.33
N ALA A 41 -9.06 1.90 -2.83
CA ALA A 41 -7.80 2.02 -2.10
C ALA A 41 -7.94 2.89 -0.83
N HIS A 42 -8.73 3.97 -0.91
CA HIS A 42 -9.01 4.84 0.23
C HIS A 42 -9.82 4.12 1.32
N PHE A 43 -10.88 3.40 0.97
CA PHE A 43 -11.62 2.61 1.96
C PHE A 43 -10.76 1.50 2.56
N ASN A 44 -9.87 0.89 1.78
CA ASN A 44 -8.87 -0.05 2.32
C ASN A 44 -7.91 0.62 3.32
N TYR A 45 -7.54 1.89 3.10
CA TYR A 45 -6.80 2.70 4.07
C TYR A 45 -7.61 2.92 5.35
N LEU A 46 -8.86 3.41 5.24
CA LEU A 46 -9.71 3.70 6.40
C LEU A 46 -10.00 2.46 7.24
N ASN A 47 -10.26 1.32 6.61
CA ASN A 47 -10.47 0.05 7.32
C ASN A 47 -9.23 -0.36 8.11
N ARG A 48 -8.03 -0.24 7.53
CA ARG A 48 -6.78 -0.52 8.24
C ARG A 48 -6.52 0.45 9.39
N MET A 49 -6.90 1.71 9.21
CA MET A 49 -6.85 2.69 10.32
C MET A 49 -7.77 2.27 11.45
N ALA A 50 -9.03 1.95 11.15
CA ALA A 50 -10.01 1.55 12.16
C ALA A 50 -9.58 0.27 12.89
N ASP A 51 -9.19 -0.75 12.14
CA ASP A 51 -8.73 -2.02 12.69
C ASP A 51 -7.42 -1.86 13.48
N GLY A 52 -6.48 -1.06 12.95
CA GLY A 52 -5.13 -0.90 13.50
C GLY A 52 -5.05 -0.10 14.79
N ILE A 53 -6.05 0.74 15.09
CA ILE A 53 -6.15 1.48 16.35
C ILE A 53 -7.34 1.05 17.21
N GLY A 54 -8.11 0.04 16.76
CA GLY A 54 -9.19 -0.55 17.52
C GLY A 54 -10.40 0.37 17.69
N ILE A 55 -10.78 1.12 16.64
CA ILE A 55 -12.01 1.93 16.67
C ILE A 55 -13.20 1.00 16.88
N ARG A 56 -13.98 1.30 17.93
CA ARG A 56 -15.23 0.59 18.21
C ARG A 56 -16.39 1.26 17.50
N PHE A 57 -17.40 0.48 17.15
CA PHE A 57 -18.65 1.03 16.64
C PHE A 57 -19.31 1.92 17.70
N GLU A 58 -19.75 3.10 17.28
CA GLU A 58 -20.49 4.02 18.15
C GLU A 58 -21.93 3.54 18.39
N TYR A 59 -22.44 2.69 17.52
CA TYR A 59 -23.78 2.11 17.58
C TYR A 59 -23.70 0.59 17.68
N GLN A 60 -24.56 0.01 18.51
CA GLN A 60 -24.78 -1.43 18.55
C GLN A 60 -25.66 -1.85 17.33
N THR A 61 -25.14 -1.71 16.14
CA THR A 61 -25.76 -2.30 14.97
C THR A 61 -25.13 -3.68 14.76
N GLU A 62 -25.85 -4.70 15.23
CA GLU A 62 -25.58 -6.05 14.75
C GLU A 62 -25.90 -6.08 13.25
N ILE A 63 -24.88 -6.24 12.42
CA ILE A 63 -25.03 -6.68 11.05
C ILE A 63 -24.64 -8.16 11.05
N PRO A 64 -25.59 -9.06 11.35
CA PRO A 64 -25.30 -10.48 11.63
C PRO A 64 -24.60 -11.17 10.45
N GLU A 65 -24.97 -10.79 9.21
CA GLU A 65 -24.43 -11.38 7.99
C GLU A 65 -22.97 -11.01 7.72
N VAL A 66 -22.54 -9.80 8.14
CA VAL A 66 -21.14 -9.36 8.00
C VAL A 66 -20.25 -9.98 9.07
N ALA A 67 -20.78 -10.14 10.29
CA ALA A 67 -20.07 -10.80 11.37
C ALA A 67 -19.83 -12.30 11.06
N GLN A 68 -20.80 -12.97 10.45
CA GLN A 68 -20.71 -14.38 10.10
C GLN A 68 -19.69 -14.64 8.97
N ARG A 69 -19.62 -13.80 7.94
CA ARG A 69 -18.62 -13.89 6.88
C ARG A 69 -17.18 -13.72 7.37
N ARG A 70 -16.96 -12.95 8.46
CA ARG A 70 -15.63 -12.77 9.07
C ARG A 70 -15.12 -14.02 9.80
N SER A 71 -16.00 -14.89 10.28
CA SER A 71 -15.62 -16.14 10.97
C SER A 71 -15.28 -17.28 10.00
N ASP A 72 -15.87 -17.26 8.81
CA ASP A 72 -15.77 -18.37 7.84
C ASP A 72 -14.68 -18.13 6.77
N SER A 73 -14.26 -16.89 6.54
CA SER A 73 -13.14 -16.58 5.66
C SER A 73 -11.83 -16.70 6.41
N GLY A 74 -11.28 -17.90 6.48
CA GLY A 74 -9.84 -18.05 6.71
C GLY A 74 -9.13 -17.13 5.72
N SER A 75 -8.28 -16.21 6.21
CA SER A 75 -7.48 -15.35 5.32
C SER A 75 -6.81 -16.24 4.30
N PRO A 76 -7.10 -16.05 3.00
CA PRO A 76 -6.38 -16.81 2.00
C PRO A 76 -4.92 -16.43 2.14
N GLY A 77 -4.09 -17.42 2.43
CA GLY A 77 -2.65 -17.25 2.42
C GLY A 77 -2.21 -16.65 1.09
N PRO A 78 -1.02 -16.07 1.00
CA PRO A 78 -0.53 -15.47 -0.23
C PRO A 78 -0.63 -16.51 -1.35
N ALA A 79 -1.59 -16.33 -2.26
CA ALA A 79 -1.64 -17.13 -3.47
C ALA A 79 -0.30 -16.91 -4.18
N SER A 80 0.44 -18.00 -4.44
CA SER A 80 1.68 -17.91 -5.17
C SER A 80 1.36 -17.40 -6.57
N LEU A 81 1.88 -16.22 -6.89
CA LEU A 81 1.85 -15.70 -8.25
C LEU A 81 2.75 -16.56 -9.13
N ASP A 82 2.26 -16.88 -10.32
CA ASP A 82 3.15 -17.20 -11.43
C ASP A 82 3.80 -15.89 -11.90
N PRO A 83 5.12 -15.68 -11.66
CA PRO A 83 5.79 -14.44 -12.03
C PRO A 83 5.73 -14.17 -13.53
N THR A 84 5.56 -15.19 -14.35
CA THR A 84 5.55 -15.09 -15.82
C THR A 84 4.34 -14.30 -16.37
N VAL A 85 3.25 -14.21 -15.61
CA VAL A 85 2.03 -13.50 -16.05
C VAL A 85 2.25 -11.98 -16.07
N ARG A 86 3.10 -11.43 -15.20
CA ARG A 86 3.40 -9.99 -15.19
C ARG A 86 4.46 -9.57 -16.20
N GLU A 87 5.47 -10.41 -16.43
CA GLU A 87 6.54 -10.11 -17.39
C GLU A 87 6.03 -9.98 -18.81
N SER A 88 5.00 -10.75 -19.20
CA SER A 88 4.39 -10.68 -20.53
C SER A 88 3.56 -9.41 -20.78
N GLU A 89 3.20 -8.65 -19.75
CA GLU A 89 2.32 -7.49 -19.86
C GLU A 89 3.05 -6.15 -19.72
N SER A 90 4.36 -6.12 -19.54
CA SER A 90 5.14 -4.89 -19.36
C SER A 90 5.30 -4.13 -20.69
N SER A 91 4.21 -3.55 -21.19
CA SER A 91 4.25 -2.65 -22.36
C SER A 91 4.95 -1.30 -22.09
N GLY A 92 5.43 -1.08 -20.86
CA GLY A 92 6.02 0.18 -20.44
C GLY A 92 5.03 1.35 -20.30
N LEU A 93 3.73 1.08 -20.42
CA LEU A 93 2.66 2.06 -20.29
C LEU A 93 1.69 1.63 -19.20
N ALA A 94 1.18 2.58 -18.42
CA ALA A 94 0.07 2.34 -17.49
C ALA A 94 -1.16 1.80 -18.23
N TRP A 95 -2.05 1.10 -17.51
CA TRP A 95 -3.22 0.44 -18.10
C TRP A 95 -4.38 1.38 -18.41
N ILE A 96 -4.36 2.60 -17.87
CA ILE A 96 -5.26 3.70 -18.25
C ILE A 96 -4.49 4.80 -18.97
N GLY A 97 -5.20 5.62 -19.75
CA GLY A 97 -4.62 6.69 -20.53
C GLY A 97 -3.77 7.64 -19.69
N PHE A 98 -2.54 7.81 -20.14
CA PHE A 98 -1.55 8.65 -19.51
C PHE A 98 -1.67 10.05 -20.11
N GLN A 99 -2.15 11.02 -19.36
CA GLN A 99 -2.04 12.41 -19.78
C GLN A 99 -0.64 12.89 -19.45
N GLU A 100 0.21 13.08 -20.48
CA GLU A 100 1.44 13.84 -20.35
C GLU A 100 1.06 15.26 -19.91
N SER A 101 0.98 15.45 -18.61
CA SER A 101 0.83 16.77 -18.04
C SER A 101 2.18 17.47 -18.11
N ASN A 102 2.35 18.39 -19.04
CA ASN A 102 3.52 19.28 -19.15
C ASN A 102 3.81 20.08 -17.87
N ASN A 103 2.98 19.94 -16.84
CA ASN A 103 3.06 20.63 -15.55
C ASN A 103 3.39 19.71 -14.37
N VAL A 104 3.70 18.44 -14.57
CA VAL A 104 4.31 17.65 -13.49
C VAL A 104 5.76 18.12 -13.41
N VAL A 105 6.00 19.11 -12.57
CA VAL A 105 7.35 19.56 -12.23
C VAL A 105 8.12 18.33 -11.80
N ALA A 106 9.20 18.05 -12.51
CA ALA A 106 10.15 17.01 -12.17
C ALA A 106 10.79 17.35 -10.81
N GLU A 107 10.09 17.06 -9.73
CA GLU A 107 10.72 16.92 -8.43
C GLU A 107 11.54 15.65 -8.49
N THR A 108 12.85 15.80 -8.40
CA THR A 108 13.87 14.78 -8.57
C THR A 108 13.76 13.58 -7.61
N ASP A 109 12.80 13.58 -6.70
CA ASP A 109 12.72 12.66 -5.55
C ASP A 109 11.41 11.90 -5.39
N GLY A 110 10.58 11.72 -6.42
CA GLY A 110 9.26 11.13 -6.24
C GLY A 110 8.76 10.22 -7.37
N PRO A 111 7.72 9.42 -7.13
CA PRO A 111 7.12 8.49 -8.07
C PRO A 111 6.35 9.23 -9.18
N LEU A 112 7.06 9.71 -10.19
CA LEU A 112 6.53 10.55 -11.27
C LEU A 112 5.40 9.87 -12.05
N ASN A 113 5.60 8.61 -12.47
CA ASN A 113 4.61 7.89 -13.27
C ASN A 113 3.29 7.68 -12.52
N LEU A 114 3.34 7.42 -11.20
CA LEU A 114 2.14 7.34 -10.38
C LEU A 114 1.35 8.65 -10.40
N TYR A 115 2.04 9.78 -10.24
CA TYR A 115 1.40 11.10 -10.24
C TYR A 115 0.90 11.50 -11.63
N CYS A 116 1.61 11.10 -12.69
CA CYS A 116 1.14 11.29 -14.05
C CYS A 116 -0.17 10.55 -14.31
N VAL A 117 -0.25 9.26 -13.92
CA VAL A 117 -1.49 8.49 -14.04
C VAL A 117 -2.64 9.10 -13.22
N MET A 118 -2.34 9.66 -12.06
CA MET A 118 -3.33 10.36 -11.23
C MET A 118 -3.71 11.74 -11.76
N SER A 119 -3.06 12.25 -12.80
CA SER A 119 -3.31 13.61 -13.32
C SER A 119 -4.72 13.81 -13.92
N ALA A 120 -5.45 12.73 -14.20
CA ALA A 120 -6.87 12.80 -14.53
C ALA A 120 -7.73 13.32 -13.35
N ASN A 121 -7.19 13.29 -12.11
CA ASN A 121 -7.76 13.93 -10.93
C ASN A 121 -6.66 14.72 -10.20
N PRO A 122 -6.38 15.99 -10.58
CA PRO A 122 -5.29 16.78 -10.03
C PRO A 122 -5.38 16.96 -8.50
N ALA A 123 -6.59 17.13 -7.95
CA ALA A 123 -6.77 17.28 -6.51
C ALA A 123 -6.34 16.02 -5.74
N ALA A 124 -6.74 14.83 -6.22
CA ALA A 124 -6.33 13.57 -5.61
C ALA A 124 -4.81 13.34 -5.74
N ARG A 125 -4.22 13.69 -6.88
CA ARG A 125 -2.77 13.63 -7.10
C ARG A 125 -2.01 14.49 -6.09
N ASP A 126 -2.43 15.75 -5.93
CA ASP A 126 -1.73 16.70 -5.06
C ASP A 126 -1.84 16.28 -3.58
N LEU A 127 -3.02 15.82 -3.15
CA LEU A 127 -3.21 15.24 -1.82
C LEU A 127 -2.33 13.99 -1.61
N ALA A 128 -2.22 13.11 -2.60
CA ALA A 128 -1.36 11.92 -2.51
C ALA A 128 0.12 12.28 -2.36
N ARG A 129 0.58 13.33 -3.06
CA ARG A 129 1.95 13.87 -2.94
C ARG A 129 2.22 14.43 -1.54
N GLU A 130 1.33 15.27 -1.03
CA GLU A 130 1.45 15.82 0.32
C GLU A 130 1.45 14.69 1.36
N TRP A 131 0.57 13.73 1.21
CA TRP A 131 0.46 12.61 2.12
C TRP A 131 1.71 11.73 2.12
N ARG A 132 2.27 11.43 0.94
CA ARG A 132 3.55 10.73 0.83
C ARG A 132 4.68 11.51 1.52
N SER A 133 4.75 12.81 1.28
CA SER A 133 5.75 13.68 1.90
C SER A 133 5.64 13.64 3.42
N TYR A 134 4.43 13.70 3.97
CA TYR A 134 4.21 13.56 5.41
C TYR A 134 4.69 12.21 5.93
N GLN A 135 4.35 11.12 5.25
CA GLN A 135 4.74 9.76 5.68
C GLN A 135 6.25 9.55 5.70
N LEU A 136 6.98 10.12 4.75
CA LEU A 136 8.42 9.91 4.62
C LEU A 136 9.28 10.98 5.29
N LYS A 137 8.85 12.24 5.25
CA LYS A 137 9.64 13.41 5.69
C LYS A 137 9.05 14.13 6.91
N GLY A 138 7.80 13.87 7.28
CA GLY A 138 7.12 14.52 8.39
C GLY A 138 7.76 14.23 9.75
N THR A 139 7.54 15.11 10.71
CA THR A 139 8.00 14.93 12.09
C THR A 139 7.13 13.89 12.80
N THR A 140 7.71 12.74 13.11
CA THR A 140 7.05 11.62 13.78
C THR A 140 7.97 10.97 14.81
N GLN A 141 7.44 10.08 15.64
CA GLN A 141 8.24 9.29 16.58
C GLN A 141 9.03 8.14 15.90
N LEU A 142 8.68 7.83 14.65
CA LEU A 142 9.41 6.87 13.84
C LEU A 142 10.45 7.61 13.00
N GLU A 143 11.71 7.21 13.12
CA GLU A 143 12.79 7.78 12.31
C GLU A 143 12.53 7.60 10.81
N GLY A 144 12.95 8.57 10.00
CA GLY A 144 12.74 8.55 8.55
C GLY A 144 13.26 7.29 7.86
N ARG A 145 14.44 6.81 8.28
CA ARG A 145 15.02 5.54 7.82
C ARG A 145 14.10 4.36 8.12
N LEU A 146 13.63 4.22 9.34
CA LEU A 146 12.73 3.14 9.74
C LEU A 146 11.39 3.20 8.99
N ARG A 147 10.89 4.40 8.72
CA ARG A 147 9.67 4.59 7.92
C ARG A 147 9.85 4.12 6.48
N ALA A 148 11.00 4.42 5.86
CA ALA A 148 11.31 3.93 4.53
C ALA A 148 11.50 2.40 4.50
N GLN A 149 12.15 1.82 5.52
CA GLN A 149 12.29 0.37 5.67
C GLN A 149 10.93 -0.32 5.81
N LEU A 150 10.03 0.20 6.68
CA LEU A 150 8.67 -0.31 6.82
C LEU A 150 7.87 -0.17 5.53
N GLY A 151 7.99 0.96 4.84
CA GLY A 151 7.36 1.17 3.54
C GLY A 151 7.82 0.13 2.51
N LEU A 152 9.13 -0.10 2.40
CA LEU A 152 9.69 -1.11 1.50
C LEU A 152 9.21 -2.52 1.85
N TYR A 153 9.22 -2.87 3.15
CA TYR A 153 8.70 -4.13 3.64
C TYR A 153 7.21 -4.34 3.28
N ILE A 154 6.37 -3.33 3.50
CA ILE A 154 4.93 -3.38 3.15
C ILE A 154 4.73 -3.50 1.65
N SER A 155 5.57 -2.83 0.85
CA SER A 155 5.53 -2.94 -0.61
C SER A 155 5.96 -4.33 -1.07
N GLY A 156 6.94 -4.94 -0.41
CA GLY A 156 7.31 -6.35 -0.60
C GLY A 156 6.16 -7.30 -0.28
N LEU A 157 5.49 -7.11 0.86
CA LEU A 157 4.32 -7.91 1.25
C LEU A 157 3.16 -7.78 0.24
N ASN A 158 2.97 -6.62 -0.36
CA ASN A 158 1.96 -6.37 -1.40
C ASN A 158 2.46 -6.72 -2.82
N HIS A 159 3.68 -7.21 -2.97
CA HIS A 159 4.32 -7.47 -4.27
C HIS A 159 4.25 -6.26 -5.23
N CYS A 160 4.39 -5.05 -4.68
CA CYS A 160 4.36 -3.81 -5.46
C CYS A 160 5.76 -3.36 -5.84
N GLU A 161 6.25 -3.83 -6.99
CA GLU A 161 7.58 -3.49 -7.49
C GLU A 161 7.78 -1.99 -7.68
N TYR A 162 6.74 -1.28 -8.12
CA TYR A 162 6.79 0.17 -8.32
C TYR A 162 7.14 0.93 -7.04
N SER A 163 6.39 0.73 -5.97
CA SER A 163 6.68 1.39 -4.68
C SER A 163 7.98 0.87 -4.05
N ALA A 164 8.27 -0.43 -4.22
CA ALA A 164 9.52 -1.02 -3.75
C ALA A 164 10.74 -0.38 -4.42
N TYR A 165 10.71 -0.13 -5.73
CA TYR A 165 11.78 0.57 -6.45
C TYR A 165 12.09 1.95 -5.84
N TRP A 166 11.06 2.77 -5.62
CA TRP A 166 11.24 4.12 -5.08
C TRP A 166 11.73 4.14 -3.63
N LEU A 167 11.24 3.22 -2.79
CA LEU A 167 11.66 3.11 -1.39
C LEU A 167 13.08 2.55 -1.28
N ASN A 168 13.46 1.63 -2.16
CA ASN A 168 14.82 1.14 -2.29
C ASN A 168 15.78 2.29 -2.66
N LYS A 169 15.40 3.13 -3.64
CA LYS A 169 16.20 4.31 -4.03
C LYS A 169 16.40 5.26 -2.85
N ILE A 170 15.36 5.52 -2.05
CA ILE A 170 15.47 6.33 -0.82
C ILE A 170 16.44 5.69 0.18
N LEU A 171 16.33 4.39 0.44
CA LEU A 171 17.17 3.69 1.41
C LEU A 171 18.63 3.63 0.97
N LYS A 172 18.90 3.43 -0.31
CA LYS A 172 20.26 3.52 -0.87
C LYS A 172 20.85 4.91 -0.70
N GLY A 173 20.05 5.97 -0.88
CA GLY A 173 20.45 7.33 -0.59
C GLY A 173 20.78 7.57 0.90
N LEU A 174 20.25 6.75 1.81
CA LEU A 174 20.56 6.73 3.24
C LEU A 174 21.68 5.72 3.60
N SER A 175 22.39 5.21 2.61
CA SER A 175 23.50 4.25 2.77
C SER A 175 23.08 2.91 3.39
N GLU A 176 21.86 2.45 3.11
CA GLU A 176 21.46 1.08 3.46
C GLU A 176 22.11 0.06 2.53
N SER A 177 22.35 -1.16 3.06
CA SER A 177 22.93 -2.24 2.28
C SER A 177 21.96 -2.83 1.28
N ASP A 178 22.46 -3.26 0.12
CA ASP A 178 21.65 -3.92 -0.91
C ASP A 178 20.94 -5.16 -0.36
N SER A 179 21.63 -5.98 0.43
CA SER A 179 21.08 -7.20 1.03
C SER A 179 19.89 -6.91 1.97
N LEU A 180 19.92 -5.81 2.73
CA LEU A 180 18.77 -5.39 3.55
C LEU A 180 17.61 -4.94 2.67
N CYS A 181 17.89 -4.15 1.64
CA CYS A 181 16.87 -3.66 0.73
C CYS A 181 16.18 -4.79 -0.05
N GLU A 182 16.94 -5.75 -0.57
CA GLU A 182 16.43 -6.95 -1.23
C GLU A 182 15.55 -7.78 -0.30
N ARG A 183 15.98 -7.97 0.94
CA ARG A 183 15.23 -8.70 1.95
C ARG A 183 13.89 -8.02 2.26
N LEU A 184 13.90 -6.72 2.48
CA LEU A 184 12.67 -5.94 2.71
C LEU A 184 11.73 -5.97 1.49
N ALA A 185 12.28 -5.84 0.28
CA ALA A 185 11.52 -5.92 -0.96
C ALA A 185 10.89 -7.31 -1.19
N SER A 186 11.48 -8.36 -0.62
CA SER A 186 10.90 -9.71 -0.61
C SER A 186 9.85 -9.92 0.49
N GLY A 187 9.50 -8.88 1.24
CA GLY A 187 8.54 -8.98 2.36
C GLY A 187 9.09 -9.72 3.57
N GLU A 188 10.41 -9.74 3.75
CA GLU A 188 11.08 -10.32 4.91
C GLU A 188 11.62 -9.22 5.83
N PRO A 189 11.40 -9.30 7.15
CA PRO A 189 11.93 -8.30 8.08
C PRO A 189 13.46 -8.44 8.23
N PRO A 190 14.16 -7.38 8.67
CA PRO A 190 15.58 -7.44 8.95
C PRO A 190 15.93 -8.55 9.95
N PRO A 191 17.11 -9.19 9.86
CA PRO A 191 17.55 -10.14 10.85
C PRO A 191 17.99 -9.43 12.14
N GLY A 192 17.92 -10.12 13.28
CA GLY A 192 18.48 -9.62 14.55
C GLY A 192 17.76 -8.42 15.14
N LEU A 193 16.50 -8.20 14.78
CA LEU A 193 15.68 -7.11 15.32
C LEU A 193 15.55 -7.17 16.84
N ARG A 194 15.66 -6.03 17.51
CA ARG A 194 15.30 -5.90 18.93
C ARG A 194 13.78 -6.03 19.07
N SER A 195 13.32 -6.37 20.27
CA SER A 195 11.87 -6.57 20.54
C SER A 195 10.99 -5.42 20.08
N ARG A 196 11.49 -4.18 20.22
CA ARG A 196 10.77 -2.98 19.76
C ARG A 196 10.58 -2.96 18.24
N GLU A 197 11.63 -3.19 17.48
CA GLU A 197 11.58 -3.22 16.01
C GLU A 197 10.79 -4.42 15.52
N GLN A 198 10.99 -5.58 16.13
CA GLN A 198 10.23 -6.79 15.81
C GLN A 198 8.72 -6.58 15.94
N SER A 199 8.27 -5.86 16.97
CA SER A 199 6.84 -5.57 17.16
C SER A 199 6.29 -4.67 16.05
N LEU A 200 7.09 -3.73 15.50
CA LEU A 200 6.70 -2.89 14.37
C LEU A 200 6.47 -3.72 13.09
N PHE A 201 7.44 -4.54 12.72
CA PHE A 201 7.34 -5.38 11.52
C PHE A 201 6.22 -6.42 11.64
N THR A 202 6.02 -6.98 12.82
CA THR A 202 4.91 -7.92 13.09
C THR A 202 3.56 -7.22 12.93
N HIS A 203 3.41 -6.01 13.47
CA HIS A 203 2.19 -5.23 13.33
C HIS A 203 1.95 -4.79 11.88
N ALA A 204 2.98 -4.33 11.19
CA ALA A 204 2.90 -3.97 9.78
C ALA A 204 2.45 -5.14 8.90
N ARG A 205 2.97 -6.34 9.13
CA ARG A 205 2.54 -7.57 8.44
C ARG A 205 1.06 -7.86 8.69
N ARG A 206 0.62 -7.80 9.98
CA ARG A 206 -0.77 -8.03 10.34
C ARG A 206 -1.70 -7.05 9.64
N LEU A 207 -1.42 -5.76 9.71
CA LEU A 207 -2.25 -4.74 9.06
C LEU A 207 -2.25 -4.87 7.53
N THR A 208 -1.21 -5.43 6.94
CA THR A 208 -1.15 -5.64 5.49
C THR A 208 -2.05 -6.79 5.07
N TYR A 209 -1.96 -7.94 5.72
CA TYR A 209 -2.64 -9.17 5.32
C TYR A 209 -3.97 -9.42 6.03
N GLU A 210 -4.05 -9.11 7.31
CA GLU A 210 -5.15 -9.51 8.18
C GLU A 210 -5.58 -8.35 9.12
N PRO A 211 -5.90 -7.16 8.58
CA PRO A 211 -6.20 -6.00 9.43
C PRO A 211 -7.30 -6.29 10.43
N ALA A 212 -8.37 -6.99 10.04
CA ALA A 212 -9.49 -7.37 10.90
C ALA A 212 -9.11 -8.35 12.04
N SER A 213 -7.92 -8.99 11.98
CA SER A 213 -7.41 -9.83 13.07
C SER A 213 -6.74 -9.03 14.19
N THR A 214 -6.64 -7.71 14.05
CA THR A 214 -6.04 -6.85 15.06
C THR A 214 -6.92 -6.80 16.31
N LYS A 215 -6.32 -7.08 17.48
CA LYS A 215 -6.98 -7.11 18.77
C LYS A 215 -6.27 -6.20 19.76
N GLU A 216 -6.93 -5.88 20.85
CA GLU A 216 -6.36 -5.07 21.95
C GLU A 216 -5.00 -5.62 22.43
N GLU A 217 -4.83 -6.93 22.50
CA GLU A 217 -3.57 -7.57 22.94
C GLU A 217 -2.38 -7.18 22.04
N HIS A 218 -2.59 -6.97 20.74
CA HIS A 218 -1.55 -6.57 19.78
C HIS A 218 -1.15 -5.10 20.01
N ILE A 219 -2.11 -4.26 20.34
CA ILE A 219 -1.85 -2.85 20.68
C ILE A 219 -1.10 -2.77 22.03
N GLN A 220 -1.50 -3.59 23.00
CA GLN A 220 -0.80 -3.68 24.28
C GLN A 220 0.64 -4.19 24.11
N GLN A 221 0.89 -5.09 23.14
CA GLN A 221 2.24 -5.54 22.84
C GLN A 221 3.12 -4.39 22.31
N LEU A 222 2.59 -3.53 21.43
CA LEU A 222 3.31 -2.33 20.99
C LEU A 222 3.61 -1.38 22.16
N ARG A 223 2.66 -1.16 23.07
CA ARG A 223 2.88 -0.34 24.27
C ARG A 223 3.98 -0.93 25.17
N ARG A 224 3.98 -2.24 25.39
CA ARG A 224 5.05 -2.94 26.14
C ARG A 224 6.42 -2.84 25.45
N SER A 225 6.43 -2.70 24.14
CA SER A 225 7.65 -2.46 23.35
C SER A 225 8.09 -1.00 23.35
N GLY A 226 7.43 -0.13 24.13
CA GLY A 226 7.81 1.28 24.33
C GLY A 226 7.20 2.26 23.34
N PHE A 227 6.09 1.89 22.65
CA PHE A 227 5.32 2.83 21.84
C PHE A 227 4.19 3.44 22.65
N ASN A 228 4.06 4.76 22.59
CA ASN A 228 2.86 5.44 23.07
C ASN A 228 1.78 5.47 21.97
N ASP A 229 0.60 5.96 22.29
CA ASP A 229 -0.55 5.99 21.38
C ASP A 229 -0.27 6.79 20.10
N GLN A 230 0.51 7.87 20.19
CA GLN A 230 0.93 8.65 19.02
C GLN A 230 1.83 7.82 18.08
N GLY A 231 2.80 7.08 18.63
CA GLY A 231 3.68 6.20 17.84
C GLY A 231 2.91 5.04 17.19
N ILE A 232 1.91 4.48 17.90
CA ILE A 232 1.02 3.44 17.36
C ILE A 232 0.15 4.00 16.24
N LEU A 233 -0.41 5.19 16.41
CA LEU A 233 -1.18 5.88 15.37
C LEU A 233 -0.30 6.13 14.12
N GLN A 234 0.91 6.64 14.29
CA GLN A 234 1.83 6.90 13.19
C GLN A 234 2.23 5.63 12.44
N LEU A 235 2.49 4.53 13.15
CA LEU A 235 2.75 3.23 12.55
C LEU A 235 1.54 2.75 11.73
N THR A 236 0.34 2.83 12.30
CA THR A 236 -0.91 2.44 11.63
C THR A 236 -1.14 3.28 10.37
N MET A 237 -0.94 4.62 10.46
CA MET A 237 -1.05 5.53 9.33
C MET A 237 -0.05 5.16 8.22
N LEU A 238 1.19 4.86 8.56
CA LEU A 238 2.23 4.48 7.61
C LEU A 238 1.86 3.17 6.88
N CYS A 239 1.44 2.15 7.63
CA CYS A 239 1.02 0.86 7.07
C CYS A 239 -0.19 1.00 6.14
N SER A 240 -1.18 1.77 6.57
CA SER A 240 -2.40 2.02 5.80
C SER A 240 -2.09 2.82 4.53
N TYR A 241 -1.20 3.81 4.62
CA TYR A 241 -0.78 4.63 3.49
C TYR A 241 -0.07 3.79 2.41
N PHE A 242 0.95 2.99 2.77
CA PHE A 242 1.61 2.17 1.76
C PHE A 242 0.71 1.08 1.20
N SER A 243 -0.26 0.58 1.99
CA SER A 243 -1.31 -0.29 1.47
C SER A 243 -2.22 0.41 0.46
N PHE A 244 -2.50 1.70 0.63
CA PHE A 244 -3.22 2.54 -0.34
C PHE A 244 -2.38 2.76 -1.60
N GLU A 245 -1.17 3.29 -1.47
CA GLU A 245 -0.28 3.61 -2.59
C GLU A 245 -0.01 2.38 -3.47
N ASN A 246 0.29 1.25 -2.83
CA ASN A 246 0.55 -0.01 -3.54
C ASN A 246 -0.67 -0.46 -4.35
N ARG A 247 -1.88 -0.34 -3.80
CA ARG A 247 -3.11 -0.68 -4.52
C ARG A 247 -3.33 0.20 -5.74
N VAL A 248 -3.09 1.50 -5.62
CA VAL A 248 -3.22 2.42 -6.76
C VAL A 248 -2.21 2.06 -7.85
N ALA A 249 -0.93 1.85 -7.49
CA ALA A 249 0.11 1.49 -8.45
C ALA A 249 -0.17 0.15 -9.15
N LEU A 250 -0.59 -0.87 -8.38
CA LEU A 250 -0.88 -2.21 -8.90
C LEU A 250 -2.13 -2.24 -9.78
N ALA A 251 -3.19 -1.54 -9.38
CA ALA A 251 -4.46 -1.53 -10.11
C ALA A 251 -4.38 -0.79 -11.45
N LEU A 252 -3.46 0.15 -11.58
CA LEU A 252 -3.27 0.95 -12.78
C LEU A 252 -2.08 0.49 -13.61
N GLY A 253 -1.35 -0.55 -13.16
CA GLY A 253 -0.17 -1.06 -13.84
C GLY A 253 0.89 0.01 -14.06
N VAL A 254 1.15 0.82 -13.04
CA VAL A 254 2.09 1.94 -13.14
C VAL A 254 3.50 1.41 -13.42
N PRO A 255 4.13 1.78 -14.55
CA PRO A 255 5.46 1.30 -14.87
C PRO A 255 6.53 2.01 -14.04
N ILE A 256 7.63 1.31 -13.76
CA ILE A 256 8.81 1.93 -13.16
C ILE A 256 9.41 2.92 -14.16
N GLU A 257 9.88 4.05 -13.67
CA GLU A 257 10.56 5.07 -14.46
C GLU A 257 11.84 4.49 -15.07
N ARG A 258 12.04 4.73 -16.36
CA ARG A 258 13.31 4.38 -17.02
C ARG A 258 14.36 5.40 -16.58
N GLU A 259 15.50 4.90 -16.11
CA GLU A 259 16.67 5.75 -15.93
C GLU A 259 17.10 6.27 -17.29
N THR A 260 17.08 7.60 -17.47
CA THR A 260 17.57 8.29 -18.68
C THR A 260 19.08 8.51 -18.58
#